data_cac94a1e50b79454b7e4d0b993229d36
#
_entry.id   cac94a1e50b79454b7e4d0b993229d36
#
_cell.length_a   1.000
_cell.length_b   1.000
_cell.length_c   1.000
_cell.angle_alpha   90.00
_cell.angle_beta   90.00
_cell.angle_gamma   90.00
#
_symmetry.space_group_name_H-M   'P 1'
#
loop_
_entity.id
_entity.type
_entity.pdbx_description
1 polymer ?
#
loop_
_entity_poly.entity_id
_entity_poly.type
_entity_poly.pdbx_seq_one_letter_code
_entity_poly.pdbx_strand_id
1 'polypeptide(L)'
;MAHRVVIVGGGTSGAVAALSALKEGLTTLIIEKNGCLGGMQTTGMVTPMMPNHMPNYPRCALDMEINAELAKFSAYTEELKQGEKATCGSFNPIFLQAVLDQLITKNRGSVVFHTAVVDAIVVDGRIDCVIVYNTGGLQAVRAKCFIDCTADAELCRMCGVGLFSGNILLKSVAESVEKSQRHMAHSL
;
A
#
# COMPACT_ATOMS: atom_id res chain seq x y z
N MET A 1 -11.83 1.32 22.08
CA MET A 1 -11.01 2.57 21.92
C MET A 1 -11.09 3.01 20.49
N ALA A 2 -11.24 4.30 20.22
CA ALA A 2 -11.23 4.78 18.84
C ALA A 2 -9.79 4.74 18.29
N HIS A 3 -9.60 4.16 17.11
CA HIS A 3 -8.31 4.16 16.42
C HIS A 3 -7.93 5.58 16.00
N ARG A 4 -6.64 5.91 16.06
CA ARG A 4 -6.15 7.19 15.53
C ARG A 4 -6.02 7.13 14.01
N VAL A 5 -5.59 5.98 13.50
CA VAL A 5 -5.40 5.73 12.07
C VAL A 5 -6.12 4.46 11.66
N VAL A 6 -6.86 4.52 10.58
CA VAL A 6 -7.42 3.36 9.87
C VAL A 6 -6.80 3.28 8.48
N ILE A 7 -6.20 2.14 8.19
CA ILE A 7 -5.63 1.82 6.87
C ILE A 7 -6.66 0.97 6.12
N VAL A 8 -7.08 1.43 4.97
CA VAL A 8 -8.00 0.69 4.10
C VAL A 8 -7.20 -0.02 3.01
N GLY A 9 -7.18 -1.35 3.11
CA GLY A 9 -6.35 -2.23 2.29
C GLY A 9 -5.03 -2.60 2.97
N GLY A 10 -4.84 -3.88 3.23
CA GLY A 10 -3.64 -4.47 3.86
C GLY A 10 -2.62 -5.00 2.85
N GLY A 11 -2.61 -4.48 1.63
CA GLY A 11 -1.61 -4.79 0.62
C GLY A 11 -0.20 -4.35 1.02
N THR A 12 0.74 -4.40 0.08
CA THR A 12 2.14 -3.96 0.32
C THR A 12 2.20 -2.55 0.90
N SER A 13 1.50 -1.60 0.31
CA SER A 13 1.46 -0.20 0.78
C SER A 13 0.80 -0.08 2.15
N GLY A 14 -0.32 -0.78 2.37
CA GLY A 14 -1.07 -0.69 3.62
C GLY A 14 -0.33 -1.30 4.81
N ALA A 15 0.34 -2.43 4.64
CA ALA A 15 1.16 -3.02 5.68
C ALA A 15 2.32 -2.09 6.11
N VAL A 16 3.00 -1.48 5.14
CA VAL A 16 4.10 -0.53 5.41
C VAL A 16 3.59 0.76 6.03
N ALA A 17 2.47 1.31 5.54
CA ALA A 17 1.84 2.50 6.13
C ALA A 17 1.42 2.26 7.58
N ALA A 18 0.85 1.08 7.87
CA ALA A 18 0.48 0.70 9.22
C ALA A 18 1.70 0.57 10.14
N LEU A 19 2.76 -0.11 9.69
CA LEU A 19 4.01 -0.21 10.46
C LEU A 19 4.62 1.15 10.76
N SER A 20 4.59 2.06 9.78
CA SER A 20 5.06 3.44 9.97
C SER A 20 4.24 4.15 11.04
N ALA A 21 2.92 4.12 10.97
CA ALA A 21 2.04 4.75 11.95
C ALA A 21 2.20 4.15 13.37
N LEU A 22 2.35 2.83 13.46
CA LEU A 22 2.57 2.12 14.73
C LEU A 22 3.90 2.51 15.37
N LYS A 23 4.97 2.66 14.60
CA LYS A 23 6.29 3.09 15.10
C LYS A 23 6.26 4.53 15.64
N GLU A 24 5.37 5.37 15.12
CA GLU A 24 5.09 6.71 15.67
C GLU A 24 4.15 6.69 16.90
N GLY A 25 3.83 5.50 17.41
CA GLY A 25 2.97 5.33 18.60
C GLY A 25 1.48 5.56 18.36
N LEU A 26 1.03 5.54 17.11
CA LEU A 26 -0.38 5.73 16.77
C LEU A 26 -1.15 4.42 16.86
N THR A 27 -2.33 4.43 17.50
CA THR A 27 -3.23 3.28 17.47
C THR A 27 -3.79 3.08 16.06
N THR A 28 -3.44 1.96 15.44
CA THR A 28 -3.69 1.70 14.01
C THR A 28 -4.50 0.43 13.84
N LEU A 29 -5.52 0.51 12.96
CA LEU A 29 -6.30 -0.62 12.48
C LEU A 29 -6.10 -0.76 10.96
N ILE A 30 -5.84 -1.97 10.52
CA ILE A 30 -5.87 -2.33 9.09
C ILE A 30 -7.18 -3.04 8.80
N ILE A 31 -7.87 -2.62 7.74
CA ILE A 31 -9.04 -3.31 7.20
C ILE A 31 -8.61 -3.97 5.89
N GLU A 32 -8.66 -5.32 5.85
CA GLU A 32 -8.22 -6.11 4.70
C GLU A 32 -9.32 -7.08 4.25
N LYS A 33 -9.64 -7.06 2.97
CA LYS A 33 -10.68 -7.92 2.37
C LYS A 33 -10.27 -9.38 2.24
N ASN A 34 -8.98 -9.64 2.12
CA ASN A 34 -8.43 -11.00 2.06
C ASN A 34 -8.10 -11.53 3.46
N GLY A 35 -7.62 -12.76 3.53
CA GLY A 35 -7.24 -13.44 4.77
C GLY A 35 -5.79 -13.22 5.20
N CYS A 36 -5.03 -12.37 4.52
CA CYS A 36 -3.63 -12.09 4.85
C CYS A 36 -3.19 -10.70 4.37
N LEU A 37 -2.12 -10.19 4.97
CA LEU A 37 -1.44 -8.97 4.53
C LEU A 37 -0.52 -9.21 3.33
N GLY A 38 -0.08 -8.14 2.69
CA GLY A 38 0.95 -8.12 1.64
C GLY A 38 0.41 -8.05 0.21
N GLY A 39 -0.90 -8.28 -0.01
CA GLY A 39 -1.57 -8.08 -1.30
C GLY A 39 -0.89 -8.82 -2.46
N MET A 40 -0.40 -8.08 -3.47
CA MET A 40 0.22 -8.69 -4.66
C MET A 40 1.44 -9.55 -4.32
N GLN A 41 2.18 -9.22 -3.29
CA GLN A 41 3.36 -9.99 -2.87
C GLN A 41 3.01 -11.28 -2.15
N THR A 42 1.77 -11.44 -1.68
CA THR A 42 1.30 -12.62 -0.95
C THR A 42 0.16 -13.30 -1.70
N THR A 43 -1.03 -12.74 -1.65
CA THR A 43 -2.22 -13.28 -2.36
C THR A 43 -2.02 -13.31 -3.88
N GLY A 44 -1.38 -12.30 -4.43
CA GLY A 44 -1.09 -12.20 -5.88
C GLY A 44 0.12 -13.02 -6.34
N MET A 45 0.89 -13.62 -5.41
CA MET A 45 2.05 -14.48 -5.70
C MET A 45 3.16 -13.81 -6.54
N VAL A 46 3.27 -12.50 -6.50
CA VAL A 46 4.35 -11.74 -7.14
C VAL A 46 5.55 -11.74 -6.21
N THR A 47 6.41 -12.74 -6.36
CA THR A 47 7.51 -13.03 -5.44
C THR A 47 8.82 -12.26 -5.69
N PRO A 48 9.12 -11.74 -6.88
CA PRO A 48 10.30 -10.89 -7.04
C PRO A 48 10.13 -9.57 -6.28
N MET A 49 11.09 -9.26 -5.40
CA MET A 49 11.17 -7.95 -4.75
C MET A 49 12.03 -7.04 -5.62
N MET A 50 11.38 -6.14 -6.33
CA MET A 50 12.05 -5.17 -7.19
C MET A 50 12.91 -4.22 -6.35
N PRO A 51 14.03 -3.71 -6.89
CA PRO A 51 14.81 -2.69 -6.22
C PRO A 51 13.94 -1.47 -5.93
N ASN A 52 13.83 -1.10 -4.67
CA ASN A 52 13.02 0.04 -4.21
C ASN A 52 13.87 1.23 -3.76
N HIS A 53 15.15 1.22 -4.12
CA HIS A 53 16.07 2.31 -3.82
C HIS A 53 16.86 2.71 -5.08
N MET A 54 17.17 3.99 -5.18
CA MET A 54 18.09 4.47 -6.21
C MET A 54 19.54 4.27 -5.76
N PRO A 55 20.49 4.07 -6.69
CA PRO A 55 21.90 4.13 -6.36
C PRO A 55 22.20 5.43 -5.60
N ASN A 56 22.96 5.34 -4.50
CA ASN A 56 23.33 6.44 -3.61
C ASN A 56 22.23 6.95 -2.64
N TYR A 57 21.04 6.35 -2.61
CA TYR A 57 20.05 6.63 -1.56
C TYR A 57 20.00 5.48 -0.57
N PRO A 58 19.90 5.78 0.74
CA PRO A 58 19.76 4.73 1.75
C PRO A 58 18.43 3.98 1.56
N ARG A 59 18.46 2.68 1.81
CA ARG A 59 17.22 1.88 1.87
C ARG A 59 16.30 2.39 2.98
N CYS A 60 15.00 2.27 2.78
CA CYS A 60 14.02 2.54 3.81
C CYS A 60 14.22 1.58 5.01
N ALA A 61 14.20 2.13 6.23
CA ALA A 61 14.39 1.33 7.43
C ALA A 61 13.34 0.20 7.59
N LEU A 62 12.09 0.44 7.16
CA LEU A 62 11.05 -0.58 7.18
C LEU A 62 11.28 -1.71 6.17
N ASP A 63 11.79 -1.39 4.99
CA ASP A 63 12.21 -2.39 4.01
C ASP A 63 13.32 -3.27 4.57
N MET A 64 14.33 -2.66 5.17
CA MET A 64 15.43 -3.40 5.80
C MET A 64 14.95 -4.29 6.95
N GLU A 65 14.00 -3.84 7.76
CA GLU A 65 13.43 -4.61 8.86
C GLU A 65 12.63 -5.82 8.34
N ILE A 66 11.77 -5.63 7.35
CA ILE A 66 10.99 -6.73 6.74
C ILE A 66 11.94 -7.77 6.13
N ASN A 67 12.96 -7.32 5.40
CA ASN A 67 13.94 -8.22 4.77
C ASN A 67 14.78 -8.97 5.82
N ALA A 68 15.14 -8.31 6.92
CA ALA A 68 15.86 -8.95 8.01
C ALA A 68 15.02 -10.04 8.71
N GLU A 69 13.73 -9.81 8.87
CA GLU A 69 12.82 -10.82 9.43
C GLU A 69 12.61 -11.99 8.46
N LEU A 70 12.46 -11.72 7.15
CA LEU A 70 12.38 -12.75 6.11
C LEU A 70 13.64 -13.63 6.06
N ALA A 71 14.82 -13.02 6.21
CA ALA A 71 16.09 -13.74 6.18
C ALA A 71 16.22 -14.77 7.31
N LYS A 72 15.56 -14.57 8.45
CA LYS A 72 15.55 -15.54 9.56
C LYS A 72 14.91 -16.87 9.20
N PHE A 73 14.02 -16.87 8.24
CA PHE A 73 13.35 -18.08 7.73
C PHE A 73 14.04 -18.68 6.50
N SER A 74 15.23 -18.18 6.13
CA SER A 74 15.86 -18.49 4.82
C SER A 74 14.90 -18.24 3.64
N ALA A 75 13.98 -17.33 3.82
CA ALA A 75 12.88 -17.07 2.92
C ALA A 75 13.16 -15.92 1.96
N TYR A 76 14.31 -15.29 2.12
CA TYR A 76 14.76 -14.17 1.31
C TYR A 76 16.16 -14.44 0.79
N THR A 77 16.33 -14.39 -0.52
CA THR A 77 17.64 -14.46 -1.18
C THR A 77 17.93 -13.10 -1.80
N GLU A 78 18.89 -12.38 -1.24
CA GLU A 78 19.41 -11.17 -1.85
C GLU A 78 20.68 -11.56 -2.62
N GLU A 79 20.60 -11.56 -3.94
CA GLU A 79 21.79 -11.68 -4.78
C GLU A 79 22.46 -10.30 -4.91
N LEU A 80 23.14 -9.86 -3.87
CA LEU A 80 24.05 -8.73 -3.93
C LEU A 80 25.41 -9.23 -4.41
N LYS A 81 25.67 -9.15 -5.70
CA LYS A 81 27.03 -9.17 -6.20
C LYS A 81 27.67 -7.81 -5.95
N GLN A 82 28.78 -7.80 -5.23
CA GLN A 82 29.55 -6.59 -4.96
C GLN A 82 29.86 -5.86 -6.29
N GLY A 83 29.38 -4.61 -6.42
CA GLY A 83 29.65 -3.74 -7.56
C GLY A 83 28.64 -3.78 -8.70
N GLU A 84 27.59 -4.61 -8.64
CA GLU A 84 26.53 -4.64 -9.63
C GLU A 84 25.25 -3.92 -9.14
N LYS A 85 24.44 -3.46 -10.11
CA LYS A 85 23.13 -2.85 -9.82
C LYS A 85 22.30 -3.80 -8.96
N ALA A 86 21.58 -3.26 -7.98
CA ALA A 86 20.70 -4.01 -7.11
C ALA A 86 19.86 -5.02 -7.93
N THR A 87 20.06 -6.29 -7.66
CA THR A 87 19.26 -7.37 -8.27
C THR A 87 17.97 -7.57 -7.49
N CYS A 88 16.95 -8.06 -8.14
CA CYS A 88 15.69 -8.43 -7.48
C CYS A 88 15.95 -9.57 -6.50
N GLY A 89 15.56 -9.38 -5.25
CA GLY A 89 15.48 -10.48 -4.30
C GLY A 89 14.25 -11.37 -4.59
N SER A 90 14.30 -12.63 -4.16
CA SER A 90 13.12 -13.49 -4.15
C SER A 90 12.76 -13.87 -2.72
N PHE A 91 11.49 -13.99 -2.44
CA PHE A 91 11.00 -14.37 -1.12
C PHE A 91 9.88 -15.40 -1.22
N ASN A 92 9.63 -16.11 -0.12
CA ASN A 92 8.48 -17.00 -0.01
C ASN A 92 7.28 -16.19 0.50
N PRO A 93 6.15 -16.12 -0.27
CA PRO A 93 4.99 -15.33 0.10
C PRO A 93 4.33 -15.77 1.42
N ILE A 94 4.39 -17.04 1.78
CA ILE A 94 3.83 -17.55 3.04
C ILE A 94 4.61 -16.99 4.23
N PHE A 95 5.94 -16.94 4.15
CA PHE A 95 6.75 -16.35 5.21
C PHE A 95 6.59 -14.83 5.27
N LEU A 96 6.39 -14.16 4.14
CA LEU A 96 6.09 -12.73 4.14
C LEU A 96 4.78 -12.44 4.89
N GLN A 97 3.72 -13.24 4.72
CA GLN A 97 2.49 -13.13 5.51
C GLN A 97 2.80 -13.19 7.00
N ALA A 98 3.51 -14.24 7.43
CA ALA A 98 3.87 -14.43 8.84
C ALA A 98 4.72 -13.27 9.39
N VAL A 99 5.68 -12.76 8.61
CA VAL A 99 6.52 -11.63 9.00
C VAL A 99 5.70 -10.35 9.16
N LEU A 100 4.80 -10.05 8.23
CA LEU A 100 3.94 -8.87 8.33
C LEU A 100 3.01 -8.95 9.53
N ASP A 101 2.37 -10.10 9.77
CA ASP A 101 1.51 -10.32 10.94
C ASP A 101 2.29 -10.17 12.24
N GLN A 102 3.50 -10.73 12.31
CA GLN A 102 4.37 -10.62 13.45
C GLN A 102 4.78 -9.18 13.73
N LEU A 103 5.18 -8.43 12.69
CA LEU A 103 5.60 -7.04 12.84
C LEU A 103 4.44 -6.15 13.29
N ILE A 104 3.25 -6.30 12.71
CA ILE A 104 2.05 -5.57 13.13
C ILE A 104 1.69 -5.87 14.56
N THR A 105 1.64 -7.14 14.94
CA THR A 105 1.29 -7.59 16.30
C THR A 105 2.31 -7.12 17.34
N LYS A 106 3.61 -7.24 17.05
CA LYS A 106 4.70 -6.76 17.91
C LYS A 106 4.60 -5.27 18.21
N ASN A 107 4.15 -4.49 17.23
CA ASN A 107 3.94 -3.05 17.37
C ASN A 107 2.52 -2.70 17.86
N ARG A 108 1.74 -3.67 18.34
CA ARG A 108 0.38 -3.51 18.90
C ARG A 108 -0.64 -2.99 17.89
N GLY A 109 -0.43 -3.25 16.60
CA GLY A 109 -1.41 -2.99 15.54
C GLY A 109 -2.56 -4.00 15.60
N SER A 110 -3.68 -3.60 15.02
CA SER A 110 -4.86 -4.45 14.86
C SER A 110 -5.13 -4.65 13.38
N VAL A 111 -5.57 -5.86 13.01
CA VAL A 111 -6.02 -6.17 11.66
C VAL A 111 -7.38 -6.84 11.72
N VAL A 112 -8.29 -6.45 10.83
CA VAL A 112 -9.52 -7.17 10.57
C VAL A 112 -9.46 -7.71 9.15
N PHE A 113 -9.38 -9.03 9.05
CA PHE A 113 -9.39 -9.75 7.77
C PHE A 113 -10.81 -10.04 7.30
N HIS A 114 -10.93 -10.49 6.05
CA HIS A 114 -12.22 -10.83 5.42
C HIS A 114 -13.25 -9.71 5.57
N THR A 115 -12.78 -8.47 5.56
CA THR A 115 -13.60 -7.28 5.82
C THR A 115 -13.38 -6.27 4.69
N ALA A 116 -14.43 -6.00 3.94
CA ALA A 116 -14.43 -5.03 2.86
C ALA A 116 -14.95 -3.68 3.34
N VAL A 117 -14.30 -2.59 2.97
CA VAL A 117 -14.89 -1.26 3.04
C VAL A 117 -15.85 -1.13 1.86
N VAL A 118 -17.10 -0.79 2.13
CA VAL A 118 -18.16 -0.74 1.11
C VAL A 118 -18.71 0.67 0.90
N ASP A 119 -18.50 1.57 1.87
CA ASP A 119 -18.92 2.97 1.77
C ASP A 119 -18.12 3.86 2.73
N ALA A 120 -18.20 5.18 2.55
CA ALA A 120 -17.61 6.17 3.42
C ALA A 120 -18.61 7.31 3.67
N ILE A 121 -18.78 7.69 4.93
CA ILE A 121 -19.62 8.83 5.31
C ILE A 121 -18.72 10.05 5.45
N VAL A 122 -18.94 11.04 4.60
CA VAL A 122 -18.20 12.30 4.58
C VAL A 122 -19.07 13.42 5.13
N VAL A 123 -18.56 14.14 6.12
CA VAL A 123 -19.20 15.31 6.74
C VAL A 123 -18.22 16.46 6.71
N ASP A 124 -18.64 17.61 6.19
CA ASP A 124 -17.81 18.82 6.08
C ASP A 124 -16.43 18.57 5.45
N GLY A 125 -16.38 17.76 4.39
CA GLY A 125 -15.14 17.42 3.66
C GLY A 125 -14.19 16.48 4.41
N ARG A 126 -14.65 15.83 5.47
CA ARG A 126 -13.88 14.87 6.28
C ARG A 126 -14.62 13.55 6.39
N ILE A 127 -13.87 12.46 6.37
CA ILE A 127 -14.45 11.13 6.61
C ILE A 127 -14.81 11.01 8.10
N ASP A 128 -16.09 10.89 8.41
CA ASP A 128 -16.58 10.61 9.76
C ASP A 128 -16.38 9.11 10.09
N CYS A 129 -16.78 8.25 9.17
CA CYS A 129 -16.59 6.82 9.30
C CYS A 129 -16.55 6.13 7.94
N VAL A 130 -15.98 4.94 7.91
CA VAL A 130 -16.14 4.00 6.81
C VAL A 130 -17.13 2.90 7.20
N ILE A 131 -17.92 2.44 6.25
CA ILE A 131 -18.84 1.31 6.42
C ILE A 131 -18.12 0.06 5.92
N VAL A 132 -18.03 -0.93 6.77
CA VAL A 132 -17.41 -2.20 6.46
C VAL A 132 -18.44 -3.32 6.45
N TYR A 133 -18.18 -4.34 5.64
CA TYR A 133 -18.96 -5.56 5.58
C TYR A 133 -18.07 -6.78 5.84
N ASN A 134 -18.51 -7.65 6.73
CA ASN A 134 -17.91 -8.95 7.00
C ASN A 134 -19.00 -9.94 7.46
N THR A 135 -18.60 -11.11 7.97
CA THR A 135 -19.55 -12.12 8.49
C THR A 135 -20.44 -11.62 9.64
N GLY A 136 -20.02 -10.56 10.33
CA GLY A 136 -20.84 -9.90 11.38
C GLY A 136 -21.80 -8.85 10.82
N GLY A 137 -21.91 -8.71 9.49
CA GLY A 137 -22.76 -7.74 8.82
C GLY A 137 -22.11 -6.38 8.61
N LEU A 138 -22.93 -5.36 8.40
CA LEU A 138 -22.49 -3.98 8.21
C LEU A 138 -22.13 -3.31 9.53
N GLN A 139 -20.98 -2.67 9.57
CA GLN A 139 -20.48 -1.97 10.75
C GLN A 139 -19.84 -0.63 10.35
N ALA A 140 -19.91 0.37 11.24
CA ALA A 140 -19.24 1.65 11.04
C ALA A 140 -17.93 1.69 11.84
N VAL A 141 -16.84 2.04 11.16
CA VAL A 141 -15.52 2.20 11.78
C VAL A 141 -15.12 3.68 11.73
N ARG A 142 -14.86 4.25 12.91
CA ARG A 142 -14.44 5.64 13.07
C ARG A 142 -12.96 5.76 13.41
N ALA A 143 -12.31 6.79 12.86
CA ALA A 143 -10.93 7.14 13.18
C ALA A 143 -10.71 8.65 13.06
N LYS A 144 -9.55 9.11 13.53
CA LYS A 144 -9.12 10.50 13.31
C LYS A 144 -8.55 10.72 11.91
N CYS A 145 -7.96 9.66 11.33
CA CYS A 145 -7.36 9.68 10.01
C CYS A 145 -7.61 8.35 9.30
N PHE A 146 -7.88 8.43 8.00
CA PHE A 146 -8.01 7.29 7.11
C PHE A 146 -6.94 7.39 6.03
N ILE A 147 -6.31 6.26 5.71
CA ILE A 147 -5.32 6.17 4.63
C ILE A 147 -5.84 5.15 3.62
N ASP A 148 -6.02 5.60 2.38
CA ASP A 148 -6.39 4.74 1.27
C ASP A 148 -5.14 4.01 0.76
N CYS A 149 -5.09 2.70 1.00
CA CYS A 149 -4.09 1.78 0.49
C CYS A 149 -4.73 0.69 -0.38
N THR A 150 -5.91 0.97 -0.93
CA THR A 150 -6.54 0.10 -1.92
C THR A 150 -5.81 0.22 -3.25
N ALA A 151 -5.87 -0.83 -4.07
CA ALA A 151 -5.17 -0.83 -5.37
C ALA A 151 -5.70 0.24 -6.33
N ASP A 152 -7.01 0.54 -6.23
CA ASP A 152 -7.74 1.36 -7.21
C ASP A 152 -8.32 2.65 -6.60
N ALA A 153 -7.76 3.14 -5.48
CA ALA A 153 -8.23 4.32 -4.75
C ALA A 153 -9.73 4.23 -4.41
N GLU A 154 -10.18 3.06 -3.95
CA GLU A 154 -11.59 2.76 -3.69
C GLU A 154 -12.17 3.68 -2.63
N LEU A 155 -11.43 3.96 -1.55
CA LEU A 155 -11.86 4.88 -0.50
C LEU A 155 -11.99 6.31 -1.02
N CYS A 156 -11.00 6.78 -1.79
CA CYS A 156 -11.05 8.11 -2.40
C CYS A 156 -12.28 8.26 -3.31
N ARG A 157 -12.61 7.22 -4.09
CA ARG A 157 -13.79 7.19 -4.94
C ARG A 157 -15.10 7.25 -4.12
N MET A 158 -15.18 6.49 -3.02
CA MET A 158 -16.33 6.54 -2.11
C MET A 158 -16.52 7.92 -1.48
N CYS A 159 -15.43 8.65 -1.28
CA CYS A 159 -15.47 10.03 -0.76
C CYS A 159 -15.78 11.08 -1.84
N GLY A 160 -16.05 10.69 -3.07
CA GLY A 160 -16.36 11.63 -4.17
C GLY A 160 -15.13 12.37 -4.71
N VAL A 161 -13.92 11.93 -4.40
CA VAL A 161 -12.69 12.50 -4.95
C VAL A 161 -12.59 12.16 -6.43
N GLY A 162 -12.31 13.17 -7.27
CA GLY A 162 -12.08 12.96 -8.70
C GLY A 162 -10.84 12.11 -8.92
N LEU A 163 -11.01 10.99 -9.62
CA LEU A 163 -9.93 10.06 -9.94
C LEU A 163 -9.61 10.13 -11.43
N PHE A 164 -8.34 10.00 -11.74
CA PHE A 164 -7.87 9.82 -13.10
C PHE A 164 -7.58 8.34 -13.33
N SER A 165 -8.26 7.74 -14.29
CA SER A 165 -8.04 6.35 -14.64
C SER A 165 -7.40 6.22 -16.01
N GLY A 166 -6.46 5.29 -16.15
CA GLY A 166 -5.88 4.91 -17.43
C GLY A 166 -4.90 5.91 -18.03
N ASN A 167 -4.89 6.02 -19.34
CA ASN A 167 -3.86 6.67 -20.15
C ASN A 167 -3.91 8.21 -20.21
N ILE A 168 -4.43 8.91 -19.20
CA ILE A 168 -4.49 10.39 -19.22
C ILE A 168 -3.10 11.01 -19.35
N LEU A 169 -2.09 10.41 -18.68
CA LEU A 169 -0.71 10.89 -18.84
C LEU A 169 -0.22 10.75 -20.29
N LEU A 170 -0.54 9.63 -20.94
CA LEU A 170 -0.21 9.41 -22.36
C LEU A 170 -1.01 10.33 -23.27
N LYS A 171 -2.27 10.61 -22.92
CA LYS A 171 -3.11 11.54 -23.69
C LYS A 171 -2.60 12.98 -23.59
N SER A 172 -2.25 13.45 -22.38
CA SER A 172 -1.67 14.79 -22.18
C SER A 172 -0.29 14.93 -22.81
N VAL A 173 0.53 13.89 -22.80
CA VAL A 173 1.82 13.87 -23.51
C VAL A 173 1.62 13.87 -25.02
N ALA A 174 0.70 13.07 -25.55
CA ALA A 174 0.37 13.05 -26.98
C ALA A 174 -0.16 14.41 -27.46
N GLU A 175 -1.07 15.04 -26.74
CA GLU A 175 -1.58 16.38 -27.02
C GLU A 175 -0.47 17.45 -26.97
N SER A 176 0.48 17.32 -26.04
CA SER A 176 1.63 18.23 -25.94
C SER A 176 2.60 18.04 -27.10
N VAL A 177 2.83 16.80 -27.55
CA VAL A 177 3.66 16.48 -28.72
C VAL A 177 3.01 17.00 -30.00
N GLU A 178 1.69 16.76 -30.19
CA GLU A 178 0.96 17.30 -31.33
C GLU A 178 0.97 18.83 -31.38
N LYS A 179 0.81 19.50 -30.24
CA LYS A 179 0.90 20.96 -30.13
C LYS A 179 2.27 21.49 -30.51
N SER A 180 3.34 20.81 -30.09
CA SER A 180 4.72 21.15 -30.44
C SER A 180 4.98 20.95 -31.95
N GLN A 181 4.47 19.87 -32.53
CA GLN A 181 4.62 19.59 -33.94
C GLN A 181 3.87 20.61 -34.83
N ARG A 182 2.66 21.02 -34.43
CA ARG A 182 1.91 22.08 -35.12
C ARG A 182 2.63 23.44 -35.05
N HIS A 183 3.26 23.76 -33.92
CA HIS A 183 4.05 25.00 -33.78
C HIS A 183 5.27 24.99 -34.68
N MET A 184 5.97 23.87 -34.84
CA MET A 184 7.10 23.75 -35.75
C MET A 184 6.69 23.81 -37.23
N ALA A 185 5.52 23.25 -37.58
CA ALA A 185 5.00 23.30 -38.96
C ALA A 185 4.51 24.68 -39.42
N HIS A 186 4.24 25.61 -38.50
CA HIS A 186 3.88 27.00 -38.80
C HIS A 186 5.07 27.96 -38.77
N SER A 187 6.28 27.46 -38.44
CA SER A 187 7.52 28.24 -38.34
C SER A 187 8.46 28.00 -39.53
N LEU A 188 8.05 27.19 -40.51
CA LEU A 188 8.70 26.94 -41.81
C LEU A 188 7.85 27.52 -42.92
#